data_1ccfdcead15ad459c8725202d447241a
#
_entry.id   1ccfdcead15ad459c8725202d447241a
#
_cell.length_a   1.000
_cell.length_b   1.000
_cell.length_c   1.000
_cell.angle_alpha   90.00
_cell.angle_beta   90.00
_cell.angle_gamma   90.00
#
_symmetry.space_group_name_H-M   'P 1'
#
loop_
_entity.id
_entity.type
_entity.pdbx_description
1 polymer ?
#
loop_
_entity_poly.entity_id
_entity_poly.type
_entity_poly.pdbx_seq_one_letter_code
_entity_poly.pdbx_strand_id
1 'polypeptide(L)'
;MKELNEEYPNYNTVGETWVTEPAYTDWWQKDSKLSAPRNSHLKTVMDFSFFDKVNTAKNEQTDTWFKGLDRVYNNFVYDYLYPNPASVLAFIENHDTDRFLGEGENLDMLKQASTLLLTTRRIPQLYYGTEVMMNGVKSKSDGYVRKDFPGGWADDKENALTPEGRTRLQNESYNFYRNLLNWRKGNDVIAKGSMKQFMVQHGVYAYARQYKGKTVFVLLNGTDKEVKLPLKYYAEVLKDKTQGKDVISGKVTALNEELTMAPRQSMVIEL
;
A
#
# COMPACT_ATOMS: atom_id res chain seq x y z
N MET A 1 4.27 -17.06 23.16
CA MET A 1 3.90 -17.36 21.75
C MET A 1 4.17 -18.81 21.36
N LYS A 2 5.27 -19.44 21.82
CA LYS A 2 5.57 -20.86 21.47
C LYS A 2 4.41 -21.78 21.88
N GLU A 3 4.05 -21.79 23.16
CA GLU A 3 2.97 -22.60 23.72
C GLU A 3 1.63 -22.34 23.03
N LEU A 4 1.29 -21.07 22.79
CA LEU A 4 0.06 -20.70 22.07
C LEU A 4 0.01 -21.29 20.65
N ASN A 5 1.13 -21.27 19.94
CA ASN A 5 1.20 -21.84 18.59
C ASN A 5 1.16 -23.38 18.57
N GLU A 6 1.61 -24.02 19.65
CA GLU A 6 1.54 -25.48 19.82
C GLU A 6 0.11 -25.92 20.14
N GLU A 7 -0.58 -25.20 21.03
CA GLU A 7 -1.95 -25.49 21.43
C GLU A 7 -2.98 -25.09 20.36
N TYR A 8 -2.75 -23.93 19.71
CA TYR A 8 -3.65 -23.37 18.68
C TYR A 8 -2.89 -23.07 17.37
N PRO A 9 -2.51 -24.10 16.59
CA PRO A 9 -1.64 -23.92 15.40
C PRO A 9 -2.24 -23.05 14.32
N ASN A 10 -3.58 -22.95 14.25
CA ASN A 10 -4.32 -22.14 13.28
C ASN A 10 -4.68 -20.74 13.81
N TYR A 11 -4.32 -20.41 15.05
CA TYR A 11 -4.56 -19.10 15.62
C TYR A 11 -3.64 -18.06 14.97
N ASN A 12 -4.22 -16.93 14.59
CA ASN A 12 -3.49 -15.82 14.01
C ASN A 12 -3.18 -14.78 15.09
N THR A 13 -1.92 -14.36 15.11
CA THR A 13 -1.44 -13.29 16.00
C THR A 13 -0.66 -12.29 15.18
N VAL A 14 -0.72 -11.02 15.57
CA VAL A 14 0.12 -9.96 15.03
C VAL A 14 0.85 -9.30 16.18
N GLY A 15 2.17 -9.11 16.03
CA GLY A 15 2.98 -8.35 16.97
C GLY A 15 3.05 -6.89 16.54
N GLU A 16 2.73 -5.99 17.45
CA GLU A 16 2.94 -4.57 17.24
C GLU A 16 4.43 -4.24 17.45
N THR A 17 5.15 -4.22 16.35
CA THR A 17 6.58 -3.93 16.31
C THR A 17 6.80 -2.47 15.90
N TRP A 18 6.64 -1.55 16.83
CA TRP A 18 6.71 -0.11 16.55
C TRP A 18 8.17 0.36 16.36
N VAL A 19 8.74 -0.05 15.24
CA VAL A 19 10.10 0.31 14.81
C VAL A 19 10.10 0.64 13.33
N THR A 20 10.86 1.66 12.94
CA THR A 20 10.79 2.22 11.58
C THR A 20 11.85 1.68 10.61
N GLU A 21 12.59 0.66 11.02
CA GLU A 21 13.60 0.01 10.19
C GLU A 21 13.26 -1.47 9.95
N PRO A 22 13.35 -1.96 8.71
CA PRO A 22 12.96 -3.32 8.34
C PRO A 22 13.70 -4.40 9.13
N ALA A 23 15.00 -4.21 9.41
CA ALA A 23 15.78 -5.18 10.16
C ALA A 23 15.29 -5.37 11.60
N TYR A 24 14.81 -4.30 12.24
CA TYR A 24 14.24 -4.39 13.58
C TYR A 24 12.84 -5.01 13.56
N THR A 25 12.05 -4.76 12.52
CA THR A 25 10.76 -5.43 12.33
C THR A 25 10.95 -6.92 12.08
N ASP A 26 11.89 -7.31 11.19
CA ASP A 26 12.24 -8.70 10.92
C ASP A 26 12.64 -9.44 12.19
N TRP A 27 13.46 -8.83 13.05
CA TRP A 27 13.94 -9.43 14.30
C TRP A 27 12.82 -10.06 15.13
N TRP A 28 11.62 -9.50 15.06
CA TRP A 28 10.43 -9.98 15.78
C TRP A 28 9.64 -11.04 15.01
N GLN A 29 9.87 -11.25 13.72
CA GLN A 29 9.15 -12.29 12.99
C GLN A 29 9.68 -13.67 13.39
N LYS A 30 8.76 -14.65 13.48
CA LYS A 30 9.12 -16.05 13.72
C LYS A 30 10.20 -16.52 12.76
N ASP A 31 11.21 -17.22 13.28
CA ASP A 31 12.33 -17.80 12.54
C ASP A 31 13.27 -16.76 11.90
N SER A 32 13.25 -15.50 12.37
CA SER A 32 14.23 -14.49 11.94
C SER A 32 15.66 -14.94 12.23
N LYS A 33 16.52 -14.78 11.23
CA LYS A 33 17.96 -15.04 11.38
C LYS A 33 18.66 -13.99 12.24
N LEU A 34 18.12 -12.77 12.27
CA LEU A 34 18.69 -11.67 13.05
C LEU A 34 18.49 -11.86 14.57
N SER A 35 17.45 -12.60 14.97
CA SER A 35 17.18 -12.86 16.39
C SER A 35 17.81 -14.15 16.92
N ALA A 36 18.40 -14.99 16.06
CA ALA A 36 18.96 -16.27 16.45
C ALA A 36 20.02 -16.16 17.58
N PRO A 37 20.04 -17.07 18.57
CA PRO A 37 19.22 -18.29 18.69
C PRO A 37 17.82 -18.08 19.30
N ARG A 38 17.42 -16.84 19.58
CA ARG A 38 16.08 -16.51 20.09
C ARG A 38 15.04 -16.61 18.96
N ASN A 39 13.81 -16.89 19.33
CA ASN A 39 12.67 -16.91 18.40
C ASN A 39 11.44 -16.31 19.09
N SER A 40 10.87 -15.29 18.50
CA SER A 40 9.65 -14.65 19.01
C SER A 40 8.42 -15.55 18.90
N HIS A 41 8.41 -16.46 17.92
CA HIS A 41 7.26 -17.26 17.50
C HIS A 41 6.07 -16.43 16.98
N LEU A 42 6.25 -15.14 16.70
CA LEU A 42 5.24 -14.27 16.07
C LEU A 42 5.18 -14.54 14.57
N LYS A 43 4.08 -15.10 14.09
CA LYS A 43 3.88 -15.40 12.66
C LYS A 43 3.80 -14.10 11.84
N THR A 44 3.13 -13.09 12.36
CA THR A 44 2.89 -11.80 11.71
C THR A 44 3.38 -10.66 12.59
N VAL A 45 4.02 -9.68 11.99
CA VAL A 45 4.50 -8.44 12.62
C VAL A 45 3.98 -7.24 11.85
N MET A 46 3.74 -6.12 12.55
CA MET A 46 3.29 -4.87 11.91
C MET A 46 4.49 -4.12 11.28
N ASP A 47 4.29 -3.64 10.06
CA ASP A 47 5.30 -2.95 9.25
C ASP A 47 5.24 -1.43 9.48
N PHE A 48 5.74 -0.98 10.61
CA PHE A 48 5.91 0.45 10.87
C PHE A 48 6.99 1.09 9.98
N SER A 49 7.90 0.29 9.42
CA SER A 49 8.86 0.80 8.45
C SER A 49 8.19 1.19 7.13
N PHE A 50 7.26 0.38 6.63
CA PHE A 50 6.43 0.75 5.47
C PHE A 50 5.60 1.99 5.75
N PHE A 51 4.92 2.04 6.91
CA PHE A 51 4.16 3.20 7.35
C PHE A 51 5.02 4.47 7.32
N ASP A 52 6.20 4.45 7.93
CA ASP A 52 7.12 5.59 7.99
C ASP A 52 7.54 6.05 6.58
N LYS A 53 7.97 5.12 5.72
CA LYS A 53 8.46 5.46 4.37
C LYS A 53 7.35 6.01 3.49
N VAL A 54 6.13 5.46 3.55
CA VAL A 54 4.99 5.97 2.77
C VAL A 54 4.54 7.34 3.27
N ASN A 55 4.46 7.55 4.59
CA ASN A 55 4.07 8.85 5.15
C ASN A 55 5.12 9.94 4.96
N THR A 56 6.40 9.59 4.95
CA THR A 56 7.47 10.53 4.58
C THR A 56 7.42 10.85 3.09
N ALA A 57 7.27 9.83 2.24
CA ALA A 57 7.26 9.97 0.78
C ALA A 57 6.14 10.88 0.26
N LYS A 58 4.96 10.91 0.91
CA LYS A 58 3.82 11.75 0.46
C LYS A 58 4.14 13.23 0.41
N ASN A 59 5.07 13.70 1.24
CA ASN A 59 5.47 15.11 1.33
C ASN A 59 6.66 15.46 0.44
N GLU A 60 7.14 14.52 -0.36
CA GLU A 60 8.35 14.66 -1.18
C GLU A 60 8.05 14.43 -2.66
N GLN A 61 8.91 15.00 -3.51
CA GLN A 61 8.98 14.63 -4.93
C GLN A 61 9.92 13.42 -5.11
N THR A 62 9.57 12.54 -6.02
CA THR A 62 10.42 11.40 -6.40
C THR A 62 11.38 11.85 -7.52
N ASP A 63 12.23 12.81 -7.22
CA ASP A 63 13.14 13.44 -8.19
C ASP A 63 14.62 13.16 -7.93
N THR A 64 14.94 12.65 -6.75
CA THR A 64 16.30 12.30 -6.33
C THR A 64 16.31 11.01 -5.53
N TRP A 65 17.50 10.44 -5.32
CA TRP A 65 17.71 9.26 -4.49
C TRP A 65 17.23 9.49 -3.05
N PHE A 66 16.65 8.44 -2.47
CA PHE A 66 16.13 8.43 -1.09
C PHE A 66 15.04 9.47 -0.80
N LYS A 67 14.32 9.93 -1.83
CA LYS A 67 13.15 10.80 -1.67
C LYS A 67 11.90 10.24 -2.34
N GLY A 68 10.74 10.64 -1.84
CA GLY A 68 9.46 10.20 -2.38
C GLY A 68 9.34 8.68 -2.42
N LEU A 69 8.86 8.14 -3.52
CA LEU A 69 8.65 6.69 -3.68
C LEU A 69 9.96 5.87 -3.72
N ASP A 70 11.13 6.50 -3.91
CA ASP A 70 12.41 5.80 -3.78
C ASP A 70 12.64 5.31 -2.35
N ARG A 71 12.08 5.97 -1.33
CA ARG A 71 12.06 5.47 0.06
C ARG A 71 11.32 4.15 0.18
N VAL A 72 10.19 4.02 -0.52
CA VAL A 72 9.36 2.80 -0.52
C VAL A 72 10.09 1.68 -1.26
N TYR A 73 10.69 1.99 -2.42
CA TYR A 73 11.56 1.05 -3.12
C TYR A 73 12.65 0.50 -2.19
N ASN A 74 13.39 1.38 -1.51
CA ASN A 74 14.46 1.00 -0.60
C ASN A 74 13.95 0.19 0.60
N ASN A 75 12.75 0.45 1.11
CA ASN A 75 12.15 -0.36 2.17
C ASN A 75 11.97 -1.82 1.73
N PHE A 76 11.43 -2.05 0.54
CA PHE A 76 11.22 -3.40 0.00
C PHE A 76 12.52 -4.11 -0.44
N VAL A 77 13.63 -3.39 -0.63
CA VAL A 77 14.95 -4.02 -0.85
C VAL A 77 15.29 -4.96 0.31
N TYR A 78 14.87 -4.65 1.52
CA TYR A 78 15.12 -5.46 2.71
C TYR A 78 14.18 -6.66 2.90
N ASP A 79 13.26 -6.91 1.95
CA ASP A 79 12.32 -8.04 2.04
C ASP A 79 13.02 -9.41 2.15
N TYR A 80 14.28 -9.52 1.72
CA TYR A 80 15.06 -10.74 1.85
C TYR A 80 15.41 -11.09 3.30
N LEU A 81 15.31 -10.15 4.23
CA LEU A 81 15.54 -10.40 5.65
C LEU A 81 14.41 -11.26 6.24
N TYR A 82 13.15 -10.96 5.86
CA TYR A 82 11.99 -11.61 6.44
C TYR A 82 11.90 -13.09 6.07
N PRO A 83 11.77 -14.02 7.04
CA PRO A 83 11.46 -15.42 6.75
C PRO A 83 10.18 -15.58 5.93
N ASN A 84 9.19 -14.73 6.19
CA ASN A 84 7.94 -14.70 5.43
C ASN A 84 7.47 -13.25 5.20
N PRO A 85 7.94 -12.57 4.16
CA PRO A 85 7.52 -11.20 3.87
C PRO A 85 6.04 -11.06 3.50
N ALA A 86 5.36 -12.15 3.10
CA ALA A 86 3.92 -12.15 2.85
C ALA A 86 3.07 -12.18 4.14
N SER A 87 3.68 -12.51 5.28
CA SER A 87 3.05 -12.46 6.62
C SER A 87 3.38 -11.18 7.39
N VAL A 88 3.82 -10.13 6.72
CA VAL A 88 4.03 -8.82 7.34
C VAL A 88 2.78 -7.97 7.11
N LEU A 89 2.24 -7.36 8.18
CA LEU A 89 1.01 -6.56 8.12
C LEU A 89 1.39 -5.09 7.90
N ALA A 90 1.01 -4.54 6.74
CA ALA A 90 1.26 -3.16 6.37
C ALA A 90 0.02 -2.28 6.51
N PHE A 91 0.24 -1.01 6.77
CA PHE A 91 -0.80 0.01 6.90
C PHE A 91 -0.22 1.38 6.54
N ILE A 92 -1.10 2.33 6.20
CA ILE A 92 -0.72 3.73 5.93
C ILE A 92 -1.13 4.67 7.06
N GLU A 93 -2.06 4.23 7.90
CA GLU A 93 -2.56 4.87 9.11
C GLU A 93 -3.20 3.83 10.02
N ASN A 94 -3.28 4.11 11.30
CA ASN A 94 -4.03 3.31 12.28
C ASN A 94 -4.56 4.21 13.41
N HIS A 95 -5.14 3.62 14.45
CA HIS A 95 -5.71 4.33 15.58
C HIS A 95 -4.68 5.03 16.49
N ASP A 96 -3.40 4.72 16.34
CA ASP A 96 -2.31 5.27 17.14
C ASP A 96 -1.42 6.26 16.37
N THR A 97 -1.73 6.50 15.10
CA THR A 97 -0.98 7.42 14.23
C THR A 97 -1.86 8.57 13.75
N ASP A 98 -1.27 9.57 13.13
CA ASP A 98 -2.03 10.52 12.33
C ASP A 98 -2.81 9.77 11.24
N ARG A 99 -3.98 10.30 10.86
CA ARG A 99 -4.61 9.90 9.61
C ARG A 99 -3.70 10.25 8.44
N PHE A 100 -3.70 9.45 7.39
CA PHE A 100 -2.80 9.62 6.24
C PHE A 100 -2.92 11.02 5.62
N LEU A 101 -4.12 11.55 5.55
CA LEU A 101 -4.39 12.89 5.03
C LEU A 101 -3.96 14.03 5.99
N GLY A 102 -3.69 13.71 7.27
CA GLY A 102 -3.45 14.76 8.28
C GLY A 102 -4.68 15.64 8.43
N GLU A 103 -4.56 16.92 8.11
CA GLU A 103 -5.68 17.88 8.02
C GLU A 103 -6.00 18.26 6.56
N GLY A 104 -5.38 17.58 5.58
CA GLY A 104 -5.58 17.84 4.16
C GLY A 104 -6.64 16.96 3.51
N GLU A 105 -6.78 17.12 2.19
CA GLU A 105 -7.76 16.41 1.36
C GLU A 105 -7.15 15.90 0.04
N ASN A 106 -5.84 15.59 0.02
CA ASN A 106 -5.17 15.16 -1.22
C ASN A 106 -5.54 13.72 -1.60
N LEU A 107 -6.56 13.59 -2.42
CA LEU A 107 -7.08 12.31 -2.87
C LEU A 107 -6.08 11.52 -3.73
N ASP A 108 -5.29 12.17 -4.56
CA ASP A 108 -4.35 11.47 -5.45
C ASP A 108 -3.22 10.82 -4.65
N MET A 109 -2.72 11.50 -3.61
CA MET A 109 -1.76 10.90 -2.67
C MET A 109 -2.37 9.73 -1.90
N LEU A 110 -3.63 9.85 -1.46
CA LEU A 110 -4.34 8.77 -0.77
C LEU A 110 -4.50 7.55 -1.69
N LYS A 111 -4.90 7.76 -2.95
CA LYS A 111 -4.99 6.70 -3.96
C LYS A 111 -3.64 6.04 -4.20
N GLN A 112 -2.56 6.81 -4.25
CA GLN A 112 -1.22 6.29 -4.47
C GLN A 112 -0.75 5.39 -3.31
N ALA A 113 -0.86 5.87 -2.07
CA ALA A 113 -0.52 5.09 -0.88
C ALA A 113 -1.40 3.83 -0.73
N SER A 114 -2.68 3.96 -1.05
CA SER A 114 -3.63 2.82 -1.00
C SER A 114 -3.36 1.81 -2.12
N THR A 115 -2.95 2.26 -3.30
CA THR A 115 -2.51 1.35 -4.37
C THR A 115 -1.30 0.54 -3.91
N LEU A 116 -0.29 1.18 -3.30
CA LEU A 116 0.85 0.49 -2.68
C LEU A 116 0.36 -0.54 -1.65
N LEU A 117 -0.42 -0.11 -0.68
CA LEU A 117 -0.91 -0.97 0.41
C LEU A 117 -1.65 -2.21 -0.12
N LEU A 118 -2.51 -2.02 -1.13
CA LEU A 118 -3.41 -3.06 -1.62
C LEU A 118 -2.80 -3.98 -2.69
N THR A 119 -1.63 -3.63 -3.26
CA THR A 119 -1.04 -4.41 -4.36
C THR A 119 0.35 -4.96 -4.07
N THR A 120 1.03 -4.49 -3.03
CA THR A 120 2.32 -5.05 -2.59
C THR A 120 2.17 -6.42 -1.92
N ARG A 121 3.30 -7.06 -1.63
CA ARG A 121 3.37 -8.36 -0.96
C ARG A 121 3.31 -8.18 0.56
N ARG A 122 2.15 -7.74 1.05
CA ARG A 122 1.88 -7.54 2.48
C ARG A 122 0.43 -7.93 2.78
N ILE A 123 0.12 -8.15 4.05
CA ILE A 123 -1.25 -8.21 4.54
C ILE A 123 -1.70 -6.76 4.75
N PRO A 124 -2.65 -6.23 3.97
CA PRO A 124 -3.08 -4.84 4.14
C PRO A 124 -4.00 -4.70 5.35
N GLN A 125 -3.73 -3.72 6.19
CA GLN A 125 -4.63 -3.23 7.21
C GLN A 125 -5.20 -1.87 6.78
N LEU A 126 -6.52 -1.79 6.65
CA LEU A 126 -7.24 -0.55 6.39
C LEU A 126 -7.87 -0.06 7.70
N TYR A 127 -7.64 1.18 8.04
CA TYR A 127 -8.30 1.82 9.16
C TYR A 127 -9.66 2.34 8.70
N TYR A 128 -10.70 2.25 9.55
CA TYR A 128 -12.05 2.70 9.19
C TYR A 128 -12.05 4.19 8.82
N GLY A 129 -12.87 4.54 7.84
CA GLY A 129 -13.03 5.91 7.40
C GLY A 129 -11.94 6.42 6.42
N THR A 130 -10.87 5.66 6.18
CA THR A 130 -9.88 5.98 5.14
C THR A 130 -10.57 6.07 3.78
N GLU A 131 -11.52 5.18 3.51
CA GLU A 131 -12.27 5.09 2.25
C GLU A 131 -13.18 6.30 1.99
N VAL A 132 -13.54 7.04 3.04
CA VAL A 132 -14.32 8.29 2.96
C VAL A 132 -13.49 9.51 3.35
N MET A 133 -12.16 9.38 3.30
CA MET A 133 -11.23 10.48 3.51
C MET A 133 -11.30 11.11 4.91
N MET A 134 -11.60 10.33 5.95
CA MET A 134 -11.50 10.83 7.32
C MET A 134 -10.07 11.31 7.60
N ASN A 135 -9.97 12.50 8.14
CA ASN A 135 -8.72 13.16 8.46
C ASN A 135 -8.54 13.35 9.97
N GLY A 136 -7.34 13.68 10.40
CA GLY A 136 -7.02 13.97 11.78
C GLY A 136 -5.53 13.87 12.09
N VAL A 137 -5.10 14.63 13.09
CA VAL A 137 -3.73 14.64 13.58
C VAL A 137 -3.71 14.34 15.08
N LYS A 138 -2.78 13.52 15.48
CA LYS A 138 -2.64 13.04 16.86
C LYS A 138 -2.22 14.15 17.83
N SER A 139 -1.57 15.18 17.31
CA SER A 139 -1.21 16.36 18.11
C SER A 139 -2.40 17.09 18.75
N LYS A 140 -3.62 16.90 18.21
CA LYS A 140 -4.84 17.42 18.84
C LYS A 140 -5.36 16.51 19.96
N SER A 141 -5.46 15.21 19.70
CA SER A 141 -5.74 14.16 20.70
C SER A 141 -5.85 12.78 20.01
N ASP A 142 -5.81 11.70 20.78
CA ASP A 142 -6.15 10.37 20.29
C ASP A 142 -7.61 10.31 19.81
N GLY A 143 -8.55 10.92 20.50
CA GLY A 143 -9.96 11.01 20.08
C GLY A 143 -10.13 11.70 18.73
N TYR A 144 -9.25 12.64 18.38
CA TYR A 144 -9.31 13.36 17.12
C TYR A 144 -8.97 12.47 15.89
N VAL A 145 -8.15 11.46 16.05
CA VAL A 145 -7.85 10.47 15.00
C VAL A 145 -8.79 9.26 15.05
N ARG A 146 -9.58 9.13 16.13
CA ARG A 146 -10.53 8.04 16.38
C ARG A 146 -11.98 8.52 16.39
N LYS A 147 -12.30 9.57 15.64
CA LYS A 147 -13.66 10.13 15.52
C LYS A 147 -14.65 9.05 15.07
N ASP A 148 -15.90 9.20 15.45
CA ASP A 148 -16.98 8.38 14.92
C ASP A 148 -17.06 8.48 13.39
N PHE A 149 -17.52 7.40 12.77
CA PHE A 149 -17.75 7.39 11.32
C PHE A 149 -18.94 8.31 11.00
N PRO A 150 -18.81 9.26 10.05
CA PRO A 150 -19.89 10.21 9.75
C PRO A 150 -21.16 9.49 9.28
N GLY A 151 -22.27 9.68 9.98
CA GLY A 151 -23.56 9.03 9.71
C GLY A 151 -23.85 7.79 10.54
N GLY A 152 -23.01 7.50 11.55
CA GLY A 152 -23.24 6.39 12.50
C GLY A 152 -24.32 6.67 13.54
N TRP A 153 -24.60 7.95 13.79
CA TRP A 153 -25.53 8.39 14.84
C TRP A 153 -26.67 9.24 14.28
N ALA A 154 -27.82 9.25 14.99
CA ALA A 154 -29.04 9.92 14.51
C ALA A 154 -28.90 11.46 14.44
N ASP A 155 -28.00 12.05 15.20
CA ASP A 155 -27.71 13.48 15.26
C ASP A 155 -26.51 13.93 14.43
N ASP A 156 -25.89 13.02 13.68
CA ASP A 156 -24.81 13.34 12.77
C ASP A 156 -25.27 14.31 11.68
N LYS A 157 -24.47 15.38 11.50
CA LYS A 157 -24.73 16.38 10.45
C LYS A 157 -24.35 15.91 9.05
N GLU A 158 -23.47 14.91 8.99
CA GLU A 158 -22.94 14.32 7.76
C GLU A 158 -23.25 12.83 7.75
N ASN A 159 -23.46 12.25 6.58
CA ASN A 159 -23.72 10.84 6.43
C ASN A 159 -22.90 10.24 5.28
N ALA A 160 -21.71 9.72 5.59
CA ALA A 160 -20.87 9.08 4.59
C ALA A 160 -21.24 7.62 4.27
N LEU A 161 -22.30 7.07 4.90
CA LEU A 161 -22.79 5.73 4.59
C LEU A 161 -23.50 5.68 3.23
N THR A 162 -24.09 6.79 2.80
CA THR A 162 -24.83 6.86 1.53
C THR A 162 -24.10 7.71 0.47
N PRO A 163 -24.30 7.43 -0.83
CA PRO A 163 -23.70 8.24 -1.88
C PRO A 163 -24.08 9.72 -1.83
N GLU A 164 -25.33 10.02 -1.45
CA GLU A 164 -25.90 11.36 -1.37
C GLU A 164 -25.31 12.15 -0.20
N GLY A 165 -24.96 11.48 0.89
CA GLY A 165 -24.38 12.10 2.07
C GLY A 165 -22.88 12.31 1.98
N ARG A 166 -22.20 11.70 0.98
CA ARG A 166 -20.78 11.89 0.72
C ARG A 166 -20.54 13.12 -0.16
N THR A 167 -19.47 13.84 0.10
CA THR A 167 -18.95 14.84 -0.84
C THR A 167 -18.53 14.18 -2.16
N ARG A 168 -18.27 14.98 -3.20
CA ARG A 168 -17.73 14.49 -4.47
C ARG A 168 -16.41 13.72 -4.28
N LEU A 169 -15.48 14.26 -3.49
CA LEU A 169 -14.18 13.63 -3.23
C LEU A 169 -14.32 12.33 -2.42
N GLN A 170 -15.20 12.32 -1.42
CA GLN A 170 -15.50 11.11 -0.65
C GLN A 170 -16.12 10.01 -1.52
N ASN A 171 -17.03 10.35 -2.43
CA ASN A 171 -17.59 9.39 -3.38
C ASN A 171 -16.53 8.83 -4.33
N GLU A 172 -15.62 9.69 -4.81
CA GLU A 172 -14.52 9.27 -5.67
C GLU A 172 -13.55 8.33 -4.94
N SER A 173 -13.19 8.67 -3.70
CA SER A 173 -12.37 7.83 -2.82
C SER A 173 -13.04 6.49 -2.55
N TYR A 174 -14.29 6.50 -2.09
CA TYR A 174 -15.05 5.30 -1.80
C TYR A 174 -15.14 4.35 -3.02
N ASN A 175 -15.43 4.89 -4.19
CA ASN A 175 -15.51 4.11 -5.42
C ASN A 175 -14.15 3.52 -5.82
N PHE A 176 -13.05 4.27 -5.62
CA PHE A 176 -11.70 3.76 -5.81
C PHE A 176 -11.43 2.55 -4.91
N TYR A 177 -11.67 2.66 -3.60
CA TYR A 177 -11.48 1.57 -2.64
C TYR A 177 -12.39 0.38 -2.96
N ARG A 178 -13.67 0.62 -3.22
CA ARG A 178 -14.63 -0.42 -3.57
C ARG A 178 -14.18 -1.21 -4.80
N ASN A 179 -13.73 -0.53 -5.85
CA ASN A 179 -13.32 -1.18 -7.09
C ASN A 179 -12.02 -1.97 -6.89
N LEU A 180 -11.02 -1.37 -6.26
CA LEU A 180 -9.71 -2.01 -6.05
C LEU A 180 -9.80 -3.19 -5.07
N LEU A 181 -10.59 -3.06 -4.00
CA LEU A 181 -10.80 -4.15 -3.02
C LEU A 181 -11.59 -5.32 -3.62
N ASN A 182 -12.66 -5.04 -4.40
CA ASN A 182 -13.41 -6.09 -5.08
C ASN A 182 -12.56 -6.81 -6.12
N TRP A 183 -11.74 -6.08 -6.87
CA TRP A 183 -10.78 -6.69 -7.78
C TRP A 183 -9.73 -7.54 -7.05
N ARG A 184 -9.21 -7.03 -5.92
CA ARG A 184 -8.22 -7.74 -5.10
C ARG A 184 -8.79 -9.03 -4.52
N LYS A 185 -10.07 -9.03 -4.14
CA LYS A 185 -10.76 -10.20 -3.58
C LYS A 185 -10.77 -11.34 -4.60
N GLY A 186 -10.11 -12.44 -4.27
CA GLY A 186 -9.98 -13.59 -5.17
C GLY A 186 -8.91 -13.46 -6.26
N ASN A 187 -8.13 -12.38 -6.27
CA ASN A 187 -7.00 -12.23 -7.19
C ASN A 187 -5.76 -12.95 -6.65
N ASP A 188 -5.53 -14.15 -7.14
CA ASP A 188 -4.39 -14.98 -6.73
C ASP A 188 -3.03 -14.34 -7.04
N VAL A 189 -2.92 -13.50 -8.07
CA VAL A 189 -1.67 -12.81 -8.40
C VAL A 189 -1.27 -11.89 -7.25
N ILE A 190 -2.24 -11.18 -6.67
CA ILE A 190 -1.98 -10.29 -5.53
C ILE A 190 -1.84 -11.08 -4.23
N ALA A 191 -2.67 -12.12 -4.03
CA ALA A 191 -2.67 -12.88 -2.78
C ALA A 191 -1.43 -13.78 -2.63
N LYS A 192 -0.96 -14.40 -3.72
CA LYS A 192 0.05 -15.48 -3.71
C LYS A 192 1.28 -15.18 -4.56
N GLY A 193 1.22 -14.14 -5.40
CA GLY A 193 2.26 -13.84 -6.38
C GLY A 193 3.58 -13.37 -5.75
N SER A 194 4.66 -13.67 -6.45
CA SER A 194 5.95 -13.02 -6.19
C SER A 194 5.85 -11.52 -6.47
N MET A 195 6.78 -10.76 -5.91
CA MET A 195 6.92 -9.33 -6.22
C MET A 195 8.30 -9.09 -6.80
N LYS A 196 8.34 -8.43 -7.95
CA LYS A 196 9.56 -7.93 -8.57
C LYS A 196 9.44 -6.41 -8.69
N GLN A 197 10.31 -5.70 -8.02
CA GLN A 197 10.36 -4.24 -8.10
C GLN A 197 11.48 -3.77 -9.03
N PHE A 198 11.33 -2.55 -9.54
CA PHE A 198 12.30 -1.88 -10.38
C PHE A 198 12.79 -0.61 -9.71
N MET A 199 14.05 -0.26 -9.92
CA MET A 199 14.57 1.04 -9.50
C MET A 199 13.68 2.15 -10.07
N VAL A 200 13.47 3.19 -9.29
CA VAL A 200 12.71 4.37 -9.73
C VAL A 200 13.34 4.96 -11.01
N GLN A 201 12.50 5.18 -12.03
CA GLN A 201 12.88 5.76 -13.30
C GLN A 201 11.98 6.96 -13.60
N HIS A 202 12.56 8.10 -13.91
CA HIS A 202 11.82 9.34 -14.24
C HIS A 202 10.80 9.74 -13.17
N GLY A 203 11.07 9.44 -11.89
CA GLY A 203 10.15 9.69 -10.78
C GLY A 203 9.02 8.69 -10.64
N VAL A 204 9.01 7.62 -11.45
CA VAL A 204 8.01 6.55 -11.39
C VAL A 204 8.60 5.33 -10.66
N TYR A 205 7.91 4.89 -9.63
CA TYR A 205 8.17 3.60 -9.00
C TYR A 205 7.29 2.53 -9.65
N ALA A 206 7.91 1.43 -10.05
CA ALA A 206 7.24 0.32 -10.70
C ALA A 206 7.57 -1.03 -10.05
N TYR A 207 6.59 -1.92 -10.02
CA TYR A 207 6.78 -3.31 -9.64
C TYR A 207 5.75 -4.22 -10.31
N ALA A 208 6.09 -5.50 -10.40
CA ALA A 208 5.21 -6.54 -10.93
C ALA A 208 4.87 -7.57 -9.83
N ARG A 209 3.62 -8.00 -9.81
CA ARG A 209 3.17 -9.20 -9.09
C ARG A 209 2.95 -10.31 -10.10
N GLN A 210 3.47 -11.50 -9.82
CA GLN A 210 3.42 -12.61 -10.80
C GLN A 210 3.02 -13.92 -10.14
N TYR A 211 2.05 -14.62 -10.74
CA TYR A 211 1.58 -15.93 -10.27
C TYR A 211 1.03 -16.76 -11.43
N LYS A 212 1.56 -17.99 -11.59
CA LYS A 212 1.09 -18.96 -12.61
C LYS A 212 0.95 -18.35 -14.02
N GLY A 213 1.96 -17.60 -14.45
CA GLY A 213 2.00 -17.00 -15.79
C GLY A 213 1.18 -15.71 -15.96
N LYS A 214 0.41 -15.31 -14.96
CA LYS A 214 -0.31 -14.01 -14.93
C LYS A 214 0.56 -12.95 -14.27
N THR A 215 0.46 -11.72 -14.75
CA THR A 215 1.20 -10.57 -14.23
C THR A 215 0.25 -9.41 -13.98
N VAL A 216 0.42 -8.75 -12.85
CA VAL A 216 -0.12 -7.42 -12.55
C VAL A 216 1.06 -6.48 -12.46
N PHE A 217 1.07 -5.45 -13.29
CA PHE A 217 2.12 -4.44 -13.35
C PHE A 217 1.60 -3.13 -12.74
N VAL A 218 2.28 -2.64 -11.72
CA VAL A 218 1.89 -1.45 -10.96
C VAL A 218 2.89 -0.34 -11.20
N LEU A 219 2.37 0.85 -11.49
CA LEU A 219 3.13 2.06 -11.78
C LEU A 219 2.60 3.21 -10.94
N LEU A 220 3.50 3.98 -10.34
CA LEU A 220 3.18 5.09 -9.46
C LEU A 220 4.06 6.29 -9.84
N ASN A 221 3.46 7.35 -10.37
CA ASN A 221 4.17 8.60 -10.63
C ASN A 221 4.30 9.39 -9.32
N GLY A 222 5.48 9.41 -8.74
CA GLY A 222 5.78 10.10 -7.47
C GLY A 222 6.10 11.59 -7.64
N THR A 223 5.70 12.21 -8.77
CA THR A 223 5.97 13.62 -9.05
C THR A 223 4.67 14.39 -9.34
N ASP A 224 4.72 15.71 -9.20
CA ASP A 224 3.62 16.62 -9.54
C ASP A 224 3.64 17.04 -11.01
N LYS A 225 4.31 16.26 -11.87
CA LYS A 225 4.44 16.51 -13.32
C LYS A 225 3.95 15.32 -14.11
N GLU A 226 3.51 15.58 -15.35
CA GLU A 226 3.33 14.52 -16.33
C GLU A 226 4.68 13.90 -16.64
N VAL A 227 4.72 12.57 -16.73
CA VAL A 227 5.94 11.80 -17.03
C VAL A 227 5.70 10.94 -18.24
N LYS A 228 6.64 10.96 -19.16
CA LYS A 228 6.78 10.01 -20.27
C LYS A 228 7.78 8.94 -19.86
N LEU A 229 7.29 7.74 -19.66
CA LEU A 229 8.04 6.61 -19.11
C LEU A 229 8.41 5.63 -20.20
N PRO A 230 9.71 5.48 -20.55
CA PRO A 230 10.15 4.49 -21.51
C PRO A 230 9.94 3.06 -20.96
N LEU A 231 9.14 2.26 -21.67
CA LEU A 231 8.78 0.91 -21.22
C LEU A 231 9.88 -0.14 -21.40
N LYS A 232 10.93 0.19 -22.12
CA LYS A 232 12.12 -0.68 -22.30
C LYS A 232 12.75 -1.15 -20.98
N TYR A 233 12.64 -0.35 -19.92
CA TYR A 233 13.14 -0.70 -18.57
C TYR A 233 12.41 -1.88 -17.94
N TYR A 234 11.22 -2.22 -18.45
CA TYR A 234 10.32 -3.24 -17.92
C TYR A 234 10.10 -4.40 -18.88
N ALA A 235 10.90 -4.51 -19.94
CA ALA A 235 10.77 -5.52 -21.00
C ALA A 235 10.66 -6.95 -20.44
N GLU A 236 11.37 -7.27 -19.37
CA GLU A 236 11.37 -8.61 -18.76
C GLU A 236 10.00 -9.02 -18.14
N VAL A 237 9.15 -8.06 -17.76
CA VAL A 237 7.78 -8.34 -17.24
C VAL A 237 6.71 -8.06 -18.29
N LEU A 238 6.93 -7.10 -19.19
CA LEU A 238 6.00 -6.81 -20.27
C LEU A 238 6.08 -7.86 -21.37
N LYS A 239 7.28 -8.40 -21.65
CA LYS A 239 7.51 -9.39 -22.72
C LYS A 239 6.92 -8.88 -24.03
N ASP A 240 6.05 -9.70 -24.68
CA ASP A 240 5.38 -9.37 -25.93
C ASP A 240 4.02 -8.66 -25.76
N LYS A 241 3.72 -8.18 -24.55
CA LYS A 241 2.47 -7.51 -24.27
C LYS A 241 2.50 -6.07 -24.80
N THR A 242 1.59 -5.79 -25.73
CA THR A 242 1.42 -4.44 -26.33
C THR A 242 0.29 -3.65 -25.69
N GLN A 243 -0.49 -4.28 -24.80
CA GLN A 243 -1.58 -3.65 -24.05
C GLN A 243 -1.89 -4.41 -22.77
N GLY A 244 -2.55 -3.73 -21.83
CA GLY A 244 -3.07 -4.31 -20.59
C GLY A 244 -4.29 -3.54 -20.12
N LYS A 245 -5.07 -4.13 -19.21
CA LYS A 245 -6.23 -3.46 -18.62
C LYS A 245 -5.84 -2.78 -17.32
N ASP A 246 -5.95 -1.46 -17.25
CA ASP A 246 -5.78 -0.74 -15.99
C ASP A 246 -7.03 -0.91 -15.11
N VAL A 247 -6.85 -1.49 -13.96
CA VAL A 247 -7.91 -1.81 -12.99
C VAL A 247 -8.53 -0.55 -12.39
N ILE A 248 -7.73 0.51 -12.19
CA ILE A 248 -8.17 1.75 -11.55
C ILE A 248 -9.12 2.50 -12.48
N SER A 249 -8.72 2.70 -13.72
CA SER A 249 -9.54 3.41 -14.72
C SER A 249 -10.54 2.52 -15.46
N GLY A 250 -10.35 1.21 -15.42
CA GLY A 250 -11.12 0.23 -16.20
C GLY A 250 -10.79 0.21 -17.71
N LYS A 251 -9.83 1.03 -18.15
CA LYS A 251 -9.48 1.20 -19.58
C LYS A 251 -8.37 0.25 -20.02
N VAL A 252 -8.40 -0.08 -21.31
CA VAL A 252 -7.25 -0.73 -21.95
C VAL A 252 -6.17 0.33 -22.20
N THR A 253 -4.97 0.04 -21.77
CA THR A 253 -3.80 0.89 -21.89
C THR A 253 -2.82 0.27 -22.90
N ALA A 254 -2.38 1.02 -23.89
CA ALA A 254 -1.32 0.61 -24.80
C ALA A 254 0.04 0.60 -24.06
N LEU A 255 0.83 -0.43 -24.32
CA LEU A 255 2.14 -0.66 -23.70
C LEU A 255 3.20 -0.78 -24.81
N ASN A 256 3.31 0.24 -25.62
CA ASN A 256 4.26 0.28 -26.74
C ASN A 256 5.65 0.70 -26.22
N GLU A 257 6.26 1.73 -26.83
CA GLU A 257 7.61 2.19 -26.46
C GLU A 257 7.60 3.06 -25.19
N GLU A 258 6.55 3.85 -25.01
CA GLU A 258 6.43 4.84 -23.94
C GLU A 258 5.02 4.89 -23.38
N LEU A 259 4.90 5.16 -22.07
CA LEU A 259 3.64 5.37 -21.36
C LEU A 259 3.62 6.77 -20.75
N THR A 260 2.59 7.55 -21.04
CA THR A 260 2.37 8.85 -20.39
C THR A 260 1.57 8.66 -19.10
N MET A 261 2.07 9.20 -18.00
CA MET A 261 1.42 9.20 -16.69
C MET A 261 1.18 10.65 -16.23
N ALA A 262 -0.05 10.94 -15.83
CA ALA A 262 -0.39 12.23 -15.21
C ALA A 262 0.31 12.42 -13.85
N PRO A 263 0.37 13.66 -13.33
CA PRO A 263 0.88 13.93 -11.98
C PRO A 263 0.23 13.01 -10.94
N ARG A 264 1.04 12.45 -10.05
CA ARG A 264 0.61 11.55 -8.95
C ARG A 264 -0.27 10.36 -9.36
N GLN A 265 -0.34 10.03 -10.64
CA GLN A 265 -1.15 8.93 -11.14
C GLN A 265 -0.63 7.57 -10.65
N SER A 266 -1.57 6.71 -10.29
CA SER A 266 -1.35 5.28 -10.05
C SER A 266 -2.02 4.47 -11.17
N MET A 267 -1.36 3.41 -11.63
CA MET A 267 -1.91 2.44 -12.57
C MET A 267 -1.68 1.03 -12.07
N VAL A 268 -2.67 0.17 -12.24
CA VAL A 268 -2.63 -1.26 -11.88
C VAL A 268 -3.04 -2.04 -13.11
N ILE A 269 -2.09 -2.56 -13.85
CA ILE A 269 -2.31 -3.10 -15.19
C ILE A 269 -2.25 -4.63 -15.17
N GLU A 270 -3.35 -5.28 -15.52
CA GLU A 270 -3.39 -6.73 -15.79
C GLU A 270 -2.83 -7.01 -17.20
N LEU A 271 -1.84 -7.93 -17.26
CA LEU A 271 -1.15 -8.32 -18.51
C LEU A 271 -1.53 -9.71 -18.98
#